data_95b8a2a0d0b4e77d1e9bea8a792090c1
#
_entry.id   95b8a2a0d0b4e77d1e9bea8a792090c1
#
_cell.length_a   1.000
_cell.length_b   1.000
_cell.length_c   1.000
_cell.angle_alpha   90.00
_cell.angle_beta   90.00
_cell.angle_gamma   90.00
#
_symmetry.space_group_name_H-M   'P 1'
#
loop_
_entity.id
_entity.type
_entity.pdbx_description
1 polymer ?
#
loop_
_entity_poly.entity_id
_entity_poly.type
_entity_poly.pdbx_seq_one_letter_code
_entity_poly.pdbx_strand_id
1 'polypeptide(L)'
;MLIKRRRSWELPENQVTPEHVFLNRRAFLRGSTASIAGASALMVAGCGETSGAAEAAAASEADLTAKAAELFPYPANTSIPVDRPLTDEEVASTYNNFYEFGSHKRIARAAEALVSRPWRIEITGEVEEPFELDIDELIAQMPLEERIYRLRCVEAWSMTVPWSGFPLAALVDLAKPKSTARYLKMQTFMDPSIASGQKQVWYPWPYTEGLTMAEARNELAFMATGVYGKPLGEQFGAPIRLAVPWKYGFKSIKSIVRFEFTGRKPVSFWEEIAPSEYGFWANVNPEVPHPRWSQATEEVLGTGRRVPTLLYNGYEEQVASLYKGLEGQNLFR
;
A
#
# COMPACT_ATOMS: atom_id res chain seq x y z
N MET A 1 -30.22 51.91 5.79
CA MET A 1 -30.19 50.45 5.54
C MET A 1 -28.77 50.08 5.12
N LEU A 2 -27.99 49.42 5.97
CA LEU A 2 -26.61 48.98 5.65
C LEU A 2 -26.69 47.69 4.86
N ILE A 3 -26.40 47.71 3.56
CA ILE A 3 -26.31 46.52 2.73
C ILE A 3 -24.92 45.91 2.92
N LYS A 4 -24.80 44.88 3.74
CA LYS A 4 -23.58 44.12 3.91
C LYS A 4 -23.39 43.21 2.69
N ARG A 5 -22.43 43.48 1.80
CA ARG A 5 -22.06 42.56 0.72
C ARG A 5 -21.18 41.46 1.31
N ARG A 6 -21.61 40.19 1.19
CA ARG A 6 -20.81 39.02 1.56
C ARG A 6 -19.58 38.93 0.64
N ARG A 7 -18.43 38.67 1.22
CA ARG A 7 -17.19 38.40 0.47
C ARG A 7 -17.17 36.93 0.05
N SER A 8 -16.47 36.59 -1.04
CA SER A 8 -16.45 35.25 -1.64
C SER A 8 -15.92 34.13 -0.71
N TRP A 9 -15.26 34.49 0.37
CA TRP A 9 -14.71 33.61 1.40
C TRP A 9 -15.50 33.60 2.72
N GLU A 10 -16.59 34.37 2.84
CA GLU A 10 -17.47 34.38 4.02
C GLU A 10 -18.46 33.21 3.94
N LEU A 11 -18.40 32.29 4.90
CA LEU A 11 -19.37 31.22 5.07
C LEU A 11 -20.63 31.73 5.76
N PRO A 12 -21.83 31.23 5.41
CA PRO A 12 -23.07 31.53 6.16
C PRO A 12 -22.96 31.00 7.59
N GLU A 13 -23.57 31.72 8.57
CA GLU A 13 -23.52 31.36 10.00
C GLU A 13 -24.02 29.94 10.30
N ASN A 14 -24.96 29.42 9.51
CA ASN A 14 -25.47 28.04 9.64
C ASN A 14 -24.49 26.97 9.16
N GLN A 15 -23.38 27.34 8.54
CA GLN A 15 -22.30 26.45 8.12
C GLN A 15 -21.04 26.58 9.00
N VAL A 16 -21.08 27.42 10.03
CA VAL A 16 -20.00 27.62 10.97
C VAL A 16 -20.32 26.93 12.28
N THR A 17 -19.38 26.19 12.84
CA THR A 17 -19.54 25.57 14.17
C THR A 17 -19.71 26.68 15.21
N PRO A 18 -20.78 26.66 16.02
CA PRO A 18 -20.98 27.65 17.07
C PRO A 18 -19.78 27.73 18.03
N GLU A 19 -19.41 28.94 18.44
CA GLU A 19 -18.21 29.20 19.28
C GLU A 19 -18.24 28.36 20.58
N HIS A 20 -19.39 28.22 21.22
CA HIS A 20 -19.54 27.44 22.45
C HIS A 20 -19.27 25.94 22.24
N VAL A 21 -19.56 25.39 21.06
CA VAL A 21 -19.24 24.00 20.68
C VAL A 21 -17.76 23.86 20.40
N PHE A 22 -17.16 24.84 19.75
CA PHE A 22 -15.73 24.86 19.47
C PHE A 22 -14.90 24.95 20.75
N LEU A 23 -15.26 25.81 21.70
CA LEU A 23 -14.56 25.98 22.98
C LEU A 23 -14.78 24.82 23.95
N ASN A 24 -15.91 24.12 23.89
CA ASN A 24 -16.26 23.01 24.79
C ASN A 24 -16.14 21.61 24.14
N ARG A 25 -15.22 21.42 23.22
CA ARG A 25 -14.97 20.12 22.54
C ARG A 25 -14.89 18.92 23.50
N ARG A 26 -14.25 19.08 24.66
CA ARG A 26 -14.13 18.01 25.68
C ARG A 26 -15.46 17.67 26.33
N ALA A 27 -16.36 18.62 26.52
CA ALA A 27 -17.69 18.37 27.08
C ALA A 27 -18.63 17.71 26.05
N PHE A 28 -18.53 18.10 24.78
CA PHE A 28 -19.26 17.48 23.68
C PHE A 28 -18.91 16.00 23.50
N LEU A 29 -17.60 15.66 23.52
CA LEU A 29 -17.14 14.28 23.42
C LEU A 29 -17.54 13.42 24.64
N ARG A 30 -17.62 14.00 25.85
CA ARG A 30 -18.09 13.28 27.05
C ARG A 30 -19.61 13.06 27.05
N GLY A 31 -20.40 13.93 26.43
CA GLY A 31 -21.84 13.76 26.28
C GLY A 31 -22.23 12.63 25.31
N SER A 32 -21.40 12.38 24.31
CA SER A 32 -21.65 11.32 23.32
C SER A 32 -21.40 9.91 23.87
N THR A 33 -20.59 9.76 24.93
CA THR A 33 -20.33 8.47 25.59
C THR A 33 -21.36 8.07 26.65
N ALA A 34 -22.17 9.01 27.14
CA ALA A 34 -23.18 8.75 28.15
C ALA A 34 -24.49 8.12 27.61
N SER A 35 -24.71 8.18 26.28
CA SER A 35 -25.93 7.63 25.66
C SER A 35 -25.85 6.13 25.33
N ILE A 36 -24.72 5.47 25.54
CA ILE A 36 -24.51 4.03 25.30
C ILE A 36 -24.59 3.19 26.59
N ALA A 37 -24.60 3.83 27.77
CA ALA A 37 -24.61 3.13 29.06
C ALA A 37 -25.99 2.75 29.61
N GLY A 38 -27.08 3.02 28.88
CA GLY A 38 -28.47 2.84 29.34
C GLY A 38 -29.19 1.57 28.91
N ALA A 39 -28.57 0.67 28.14
CA ALA A 39 -29.26 -0.51 27.58
C ALA A 39 -28.62 -1.88 27.91
N SER A 40 -27.78 -1.97 28.95
CA SER A 40 -27.09 -3.21 29.29
C SER A 40 -27.32 -3.68 30.71
N ALA A 41 -28.59 -3.82 31.10
CA ALA A 41 -28.94 -4.45 32.37
C ALA A 41 -30.08 -5.45 32.18
N LEU A 42 -29.88 -6.49 31.39
CA LEU A 42 -30.67 -7.74 31.39
C LEU A 42 -30.09 -8.68 30.30
N MET A 43 -29.03 -9.42 30.62
CA MET A 43 -28.64 -10.73 30.09
C MET A 43 -27.30 -11.14 30.70
N VAL A 44 -27.29 -11.55 31.96
CA VAL A 44 -26.21 -12.33 32.53
C VAL A 44 -26.69 -13.76 32.64
N ALA A 45 -26.53 -14.50 31.53
CA ALA A 45 -26.46 -15.96 31.52
C ALA A 45 -25.96 -16.40 30.13
N GLY A 46 -24.65 -16.66 29.97
CA GLY A 46 -24.08 -17.18 28.71
C GLY A 46 -22.69 -16.66 28.38
N CYS A 47 -21.78 -16.52 29.35
CA CYS A 47 -20.37 -16.24 29.10
C CYS A 47 -19.53 -17.49 29.36
N GLY A 48 -19.28 -18.27 28.31
CA GLY A 48 -18.42 -19.46 28.39
C GLY A 48 -17.70 -19.83 27.10
N GLU A 49 -18.11 -19.31 25.93
CA GLU A 49 -17.58 -19.82 24.66
C GLU A 49 -16.83 -18.78 23.77
N THR A 50 -16.91 -17.49 24.05
CA THR A 50 -16.26 -16.46 23.21
C THR A 50 -14.78 -16.27 23.49
N SER A 51 -14.29 -16.54 24.70
CA SER A 51 -12.86 -16.44 25.03
C SER A 51 -12.05 -17.57 24.37
N GLY A 52 -12.57 -18.78 24.36
CA GLY A 52 -11.90 -19.95 23.76
C GLY A 52 -11.75 -19.84 22.23
N ALA A 53 -12.73 -19.25 21.54
CA ALA A 53 -12.65 -19.06 20.10
C ALA A 53 -11.62 -17.97 19.70
N ALA A 54 -11.53 -16.88 20.47
CA ALA A 54 -10.55 -15.83 20.24
C ALA A 54 -9.11 -16.30 20.57
N GLU A 55 -8.92 -17.06 21.66
CA GLU A 55 -7.63 -17.65 21.98
C GLU A 55 -7.20 -18.74 20.99
N ALA A 56 -8.13 -19.55 20.50
CA ALA A 56 -7.86 -20.56 19.48
C ALA A 56 -7.52 -19.91 18.12
N ALA A 57 -8.19 -18.80 17.75
CA ALA A 57 -7.87 -18.03 16.55
C ALA A 57 -6.48 -17.39 16.64
N ALA A 58 -6.13 -16.77 17.76
CA ALA A 58 -4.81 -16.17 17.99
C ALA A 58 -3.69 -17.23 18.02
N ALA A 59 -3.93 -18.40 18.61
CA ALA A 59 -2.97 -19.50 18.59
C ALA A 59 -2.77 -20.06 17.17
N SER A 60 -3.84 -20.12 16.35
CA SER A 60 -3.77 -20.54 14.96
C SER A 60 -2.99 -19.53 14.09
N GLU A 61 -3.18 -18.23 14.30
CA GLU A 61 -2.43 -17.18 13.61
C GLU A 61 -0.93 -17.23 13.95
N ALA A 62 -0.59 -17.39 15.22
CA ALA A 62 0.80 -17.50 15.66
C ALA A 62 1.50 -18.74 15.06
N ASP A 63 0.82 -19.88 14.97
CA ASP A 63 1.34 -21.11 14.34
C ASP A 63 1.56 -20.93 12.83
N LEU A 64 0.62 -20.31 12.11
CA LEU A 64 0.74 -20.01 10.70
C LEU A 64 1.89 -19.03 10.43
N THR A 65 2.04 -18.01 11.27
CA THR A 65 3.14 -17.05 11.17
C THR A 65 4.49 -17.70 11.44
N ALA A 66 4.58 -18.59 12.41
CA ALA A 66 5.80 -19.35 12.70
C ALA A 66 6.19 -20.25 11.52
N LYS A 67 5.25 -20.99 10.94
CA LYS A 67 5.48 -21.81 9.75
C LYS A 67 5.95 -20.99 8.55
N ALA A 68 5.35 -19.81 8.34
CA ALA A 68 5.79 -18.90 7.29
C ALA A 68 7.23 -18.42 7.53
N ALA A 69 7.65 -18.23 8.78
CA ALA A 69 9.00 -17.81 9.11
C ALA A 69 10.06 -18.90 8.82
N GLU A 70 9.69 -20.19 8.86
CA GLU A 70 10.58 -21.30 8.53
C GLU A 70 11.04 -21.31 7.06
N LEU A 71 10.32 -20.62 6.16
CA LEU A 71 10.69 -20.51 4.76
C LEU A 71 11.87 -19.56 4.53
N PHE A 72 12.21 -18.70 5.48
CA PHE A 72 13.26 -17.68 5.35
C PHE A 72 14.62 -18.17 5.88
N PRO A 73 15.72 -17.63 5.33
CA PRO A 73 15.82 -16.68 4.20
C PRO A 73 15.61 -17.35 2.85
N TYR A 74 15.09 -16.62 1.87
CA TYR A 74 14.99 -17.08 0.48
C TYR A 74 16.35 -16.99 -0.25
N PRO A 75 16.57 -17.77 -1.33
CA PRO A 75 17.78 -17.68 -2.15
C PRO A 75 17.96 -16.27 -2.72
N ALA A 76 19.17 -15.70 -2.60
CA ALA A 76 19.47 -14.38 -3.11
C ALA A 76 19.59 -14.39 -4.65
N ASN A 77 18.85 -13.51 -5.32
CA ASN A 77 18.99 -13.20 -6.74
C ASN A 77 19.91 -11.98 -6.90
N THR A 78 21.13 -12.20 -7.38
CA THR A 78 22.14 -11.16 -7.58
C THR A 78 22.22 -10.63 -9.01
N SER A 79 21.33 -11.06 -9.90
CA SER A 79 21.33 -10.63 -11.31
C SER A 79 20.97 -9.15 -11.50
N ILE A 80 20.35 -8.52 -10.49
CA ILE A 80 19.98 -7.10 -10.49
C ILE A 80 20.83 -6.39 -9.44
N PRO A 81 22.02 -5.91 -9.77
CA PRO A 81 22.90 -5.28 -8.81
C PRO A 81 22.39 -3.89 -8.39
N VAL A 82 22.57 -3.56 -7.14
CA VAL A 82 22.31 -2.23 -6.60
C VAL A 82 23.60 -1.63 -6.05
N ASP A 83 23.89 -0.39 -6.45
CA ASP A 83 25.13 0.34 -6.13
C ASP A 83 25.08 1.09 -4.79
N ARG A 84 24.10 0.81 -3.95
CA ARG A 84 23.89 1.47 -2.65
C ARG A 84 23.88 0.44 -1.53
N PRO A 85 24.38 0.81 -0.34
CA PRO A 85 24.22 -0.04 0.84
C PRO A 85 22.74 -0.17 1.22
N LEU A 86 22.41 -1.26 1.90
CA LEU A 86 21.08 -1.45 2.47
C LEU A 86 20.76 -0.34 3.46
N THR A 87 19.52 0.11 3.46
CA THR A 87 18.99 0.94 4.53
C THR A 87 18.90 0.09 5.79
N ASP A 88 19.25 0.66 6.93
CA ASP A 88 19.11 0.01 8.22
C ASP A 88 17.66 -0.45 8.44
N GLU A 89 17.48 -1.66 8.97
CA GLU A 89 16.15 -2.26 9.16
C GLU A 89 15.27 -1.42 10.10
N GLU A 90 15.85 -0.85 11.17
CA GLU A 90 15.10 -0.02 12.11
C GLU A 90 14.59 1.26 11.43
N VAL A 91 15.44 1.89 10.61
CA VAL A 91 15.07 3.08 9.81
C VAL A 91 13.96 2.73 8.83
N ALA A 92 14.09 1.63 8.08
CA ALA A 92 13.10 1.19 7.12
C ALA A 92 11.76 0.82 7.79
N SER A 93 11.81 0.20 8.97
CA SER A 93 10.63 -0.27 9.70
C SER A 93 9.84 0.85 10.37
N THR A 94 10.48 1.97 10.69
CA THR A 94 9.85 3.07 11.45
C THR A 94 9.44 4.27 10.59
N TYR A 95 9.80 4.27 9.31
CA TYR A 95 9.49 5.35 8.36
C TYR A 95 8.69 4.84 7.17
N ASN A 96 7.37 4.81 7.28
CA ASN A 96 6.49 4.17 6.30
C ASN A 96 5.32 5.07 5.91
N ASN A 97 4.91 5.00 4.63
CA ASN A 97 3.61 5.44 4.17
C ASN A 97 2.67 4.24 4.14
N PHE A 98 1.58 4.29 4.92
CA PHE A 98 0.52 3.31 4.91
C PHE A 98 -0.77 4.02 5.31
N TYR A 99 -1.44 4.60 4.33
CA TYR A 99 -2.53 5.55 4.52
C TYR A 99 -3.76 4.93 5.18
N GLU A 100 -3.92 3.63 5.07
CA GLU A 100 -4.94 2.84 5.76
C GLU A 100 -4.83 2.99 7.29
N PHE A 101 -3.60 3.16 7.81
CA PHE A 101 -3.32 3.36 9.24
C PHE A 101 -3.03 4.81 9.62
N GLY A 102 -2.76 5.69 8.65
CA GLY A 102 -2.53 7.11 8.91
C GLY A 102 -1.73 7.83 7.84
N SER A 103 -1.87 9.16 7.78
CA SER A 103 -1.22 10.03 6.80
C SER A 103 0.18 10.52 7.19
N HIS A 104 0.78 9.94 8.23
CA HIS A 104 2.13 10.28 8.72
C HIS A 104 3.07 9.08 8.63
N LYS A 105 4.39 9.32 8.77
CA LYS A 105 5.41 8.26 8.57
C LYS A 105 5.52 7.25 9.73
N ARG A 106 5.04 7.59 10.93
CA ARG A 106 5.14 6.77 12.15
C ARG A 106 3.90 5.91 12.35
N ILE A 107 3.55 5.12 11.34
CA ILE A 107 2.35 4.25 11.35
C ILE A 107 2.65 2.84 11.87
N ALA A 108 3.91 2.46 12.07
CA ALA A 108 4.31 1.09 12.39
C ALA A 108 3.49 0.51 13.56
N ARG A 109 3.38 1.25 14.69
CA ARG A 109 2.58 0.83 15.83
C ARG A 109 1.08 0.69 15.54
N ALA A 110 0.53 1.54 14.67
CA ALA A 110 -0.89 1.43 14.31
C ALA A 110 -1.13 0.23 13.38
N ALA A 111 -0.15 -0.10 12.54
CA ALA A 111 -0.21 -1.23 11.63
C ALA A 111 -0.15 -2.61 12.35
N GLU A 112 0.35 -2.69 13.60
CA GLU A 112 0.33 -3.91 14.41
C GLU A 112 -1.09 -4.48 14.63
N ALA A 113 -2.13 -3.69 14.37
CA ALA A 113 -3.52 -4.15 14.40
C ALA A 113 -3.90 -5.03 13.19
N LEU A 114 -3.05 -5.10 12.16
CA LEU A 114 -3.32 -5.88 10.97
C LEU A 114 -3.08 -7.37 11.24
N VAL A 115 -4.13 -8.17 11.11
CA VAL A 115 -4.05 -9.63 11.14
C VAL A 115 -3.67 -10.10 9.73
N SER A 116 -2.44 -10.58 9.57
CA SER A 116 -1.89 -10.94 8.26
C SER A 116 -2.03 -12.43 7.92
N ARG A 117 -2.54 -13.24 8.84
CA ARG A 117 -2.85 -14.67 8.65
C ARG A 117 -4.03 -15.10 9.54
N PRO A 118 -4.99 -15.91 8.98
CA PRO A 118 -5.10 -16.31 7.57
C PRO A 118 -5.41 -15.12 6.65
N TRP A 119 -4.94 -15.18 5.37
CA TRP A 119 -5.14 -14.10 4.40
C TRP A 119 -5.57 -14.64 3.05
N ARG A 120 -6.71 -14.18 2.58
CA ARG A 120 -7.30 -14.63 1.31
C ARG A 120 -6.94 -13.71 0.18
N ILE A 121 -6.60 -14.30 -0.95
CA ILE A 121 -6.26 -13.60 -2.21
C ILE A 121 -7.28 -14.00 -3.26
N GLU A 122 -7.97 -13.01 -3.82
CA GLU A 122 -8.90 -13.21 -4.93
C GLU A 122 -8.20 -12.92 -6.28
N ILE A 123 -8.30 -13.85 -7.21
CA ILE A 123 -7.90 -13.72 -8.62
C ILE A 123 -9.16 -13.65 -9.47
N THR A 124 -9.41 -12.50 -10.12
CA THR A 124 -10.71 -12.21 -10.76
C THR A 124 -10.57 -11.53 -12.12
N GLY A 125 -11.70 -11.24 -12.76
CA GLY A 125 -11.79 -10.50 -14.02
C GLY A 125 -11.56 -11.37 -15.25
N GLU A 126 -10.77 -10.87 -16.19
CA GLU A 126 -10.50 -11.52 -17.47
C GLU A 126 -9.43 -12.61 -17.35
N VAL A 127 -9.75 -13.67 -16.58
CA VAL A 127 -8.96 -14.90 -16.41
C VAL A 127 -9.75 -16.09 -16.94
N GLU A 128 -9.09 -17.24 -17.20
CA GLU A 128 -9.79 -18.45 -17.62
C GLU A 128 -10.83 -18.86 -16.57
N GLU A 129 -10.40 -19.01 -15.32
CA GLU A 129 -11.25 -19.33 -14.18
C GLU A 129 -10.89 -18.41 -13.00
N PRO A 130 -11.83 -17.62 -12.47
CA PRO A 130 -11.62 -16.88 -11.23
C PRO A 130 -11.51 -17.85 -10.05
N PHE A 131 -10.61 -17.54 -9.11
CA PHE A 131 -10.40 -18.37 -7.92
C PHE A 131 -9.94 -17.51 -6.73
N GLU A 132 -9.98 -18.12 -5.56
CA GLU A 132 -9.48 -17.59 -4.30
C GLU A 132 -8.57 -18.63 -3.65
N LEU A 133 -7.49 -18.20 -3.01
CA LEU A 133 -6.59 -19.05 -2.27
C LEU A 133 -6.02 -18.35 -1.05
N ASP A 134 -5.54 -19.14 -0.11
CA ASP A 134 -4.80 -18.61 1.04
C ASP A 134 -3.40 -18.13 0.62
N ILE A 135 -2.86 -17.14 1.36
CA ILE A 135 -1.52 -16.60 1.07
C ILE A 135 -0.42 -17.67 1.15
N ASP A 136 -0.52 -18.61 2.08
CA ASP A 136 0.49 -19.65 2.24
C ASP A 136 0.38 -20.69 1.12
N GLU A 137 -0.82 -20.96 0.62
CA GLU A 137 -1.05 -21.78 -0.60
C GLU A 137 -0.47 -21.09 -1.84
N LEU A 138 -0.59 -19.75 -1.95
CA LEU A 138 0.02 -19.00 -3.03
C LEU A 138 1.55 -19.07 -2.96
N ILE A 139 2.13 -18.77 -1.79
CA ILE A 139 3.60 -18.77 -1.59
C ILE A 139 4.19 -20.15 -1.93
N ALA A 140 3.55 -21.22 -1.52
CA ALA A 140 4.02 -22.59 -1.78
C ALA A 140 4.14 -22.96 -3.27
N GLN A 141 3.45 -22.23 -4.16
CA GLN A 141 3.46 -22.46 -5.61
C GLN A 141 4.42 -21.53 -6.37
N MET A 142 5.10 -20.60 -5.67
CA MET A 142 5.86 -19.54 -6.31
C MET A 142 7.38 -19.80 -6.30
N PRO A 143 8.13 -19.31 -7.31
CA PRO A 143 9.58 -19.37 -7.34
C PRO A 143 10.15 -18.30 -6.40
N LEU A 144 10.43 -18.69 -5.15
CA LEU A 144 10.83 -17.79 -4.08
C LEU A 144 12.28 -17.37 -4.20
N GLU A 145 12.53 -16.06 -4.07
CA GLU A 145 13.88 -15.48 -4.11
C GLU A 145 13.95 -14.18 -3.30
N GLU A 146 15.18 -13.73 -2.96
CA GLU A 146 15.42 -12.41 -2.38
C GLU A 146 16.03 -11.47 -3.44
N ARG A 147 15.54 -10.22 -3.48
CA ARG A 147 16.04 -9.15 -4.36
C ARG A 147 16.31 -7.88 -3.59
N ILE A 148 17.41 -7.24 -3.87
CA ILE A 148 17.69 -5.90 -3.33
C ILE A 148 17.21 -4.86 -4.32
N TYR A 149 16.29 -3.99 -3.88
CA TYR A 149 15.75 -2.91 -4.71
C TYR A 149 15.92 -1.55 -4.06
N ARG A 150 16.15 -0.52 -4.90
CA ARG A 150 15.89 0.86 -4.53
C ARG A 150 14.40 1.10 -4.48
N LEU A 151 13.92 1.79 -3.45
CA LEU A 151 12.58 2.33 -3.35
C LEU A 151 12.67 3.85 -3.35
N ARG A 152 11.96 4.52 -4.25
CA ARG A 152 11.92 5.99 -4.39
C ARG A 152 10.51 6.50 -4.16
N CYS A 153 10.31 7.21 -3.07
CA CYS A 153 9.04 7.86 -2.80
C CYS A 153 8.88 9.15 -3.62
N VAL A 154 7.67 9.46 -4.08
CA VAL A 154 7.36 10.73 -4.74
C VAL A 154 7.71 11.94 -3.87
N GLU A 155 7.75 11.79 -2.55
CA GLU A 155 8.15 12.81 -1.57
C GLU A 155 9.67 13.05 -1.48
N ALA A 156 10.45 12.61 -2.46
CA ALA A 156 11.88 12.84 -2.61
C ALA A 156 12.76 12.26 -1.49
N TRP A 157 12.44 11.05 -1.04
CA TRP A 157 13.28 10.20 -0.19
C TRP A 157 13.38 8.78 -0.76
N SER A 158 14.40 8.04 -0.37
CA SER A 158 14.67 6.69 -0.88
C SER A 158 15.21 5.76 0.20
N MET A 159 15.02 4.47 -0.05
CA MET A 159 15.59 3.34 0.69
C MET A 159 16.22 2.35 -0.29
N THR A 160 17.10 1.48 0.23
CA THR A 160 17.56 0.26 -0.45
C THR A 160 17.17 -0.92 0.44
N VAL A 161 16.30 -1.80 -0.06
CA VAL A 161 15.60 -2.79 0.77
C VAL A 161 15.74 -4.18 0.16
N PRO A 162 16.12 -5.20 0.97
CA PRO A 162 16.13 -6.60 0.55
C PRO A 162 14.73 -7.19 0.70
N TRP A 163 14.03 -7.36 -0.42
CA TRP A 163 12.70 -7.96 -0.48
C TRP A 163 12.80 -9.45 -0.73
N SER A 164 12.14 -10.26 0.07
CA SER A 164 11.93 -11.68 -0.18
C SER A 164 10.54 -11.91 -0.76
N GLY A 165 10.43 -12.76 -1.78
CA GLY A 165 9.15 -12.99 -2.46
C GLY A 165 9.32 -13.69 -3.80
N PHE A 166 8.56 -13.27 -4.83
CA PHE A 166 8.56 -13.91 -6.14
C PHE A 166 8.24 -12.92 -7.27
N PRO A 167 8.68 -13.18 -8.52
CA PRO A 167 8.32 -12.37 -9.68
C PRO A 167 6.80 -12.30 -9.88
N LEU A 168 6.24 -11.09 -10.08
CA LEU A 168 4.82 -10.93 -10.37
C LEU A 168 4.37 -11.72 -11.60
N ALA A 169 5.27 -11.93 -12.57
CA ALA A 169 5.00 -12.75 -13.75
C ALA A 169 4.54 -14.17 -13.39
N ALA A 170 5.06 -14.77 -12.31
CA ALA A 170 4.66 -16.11 -11.87
C ALA A 170 3.19 -16.15 -11.39
N LEU A 171 2.72 -15.10 -10.70
CA LEU A 171 1.31 -14.95 -10.34
C LEU A 171 0.43 -14.73 -11.58
N VAL A 172 0.91 -13.93 -12.54
CA VAL A 172 0.20 -13.73 -13.80
C VAL A 172 0.07 -15.04 -14.58
N ASP A 173 1.09 -15.90 -14.57
CA ASP A 173 1.04 -17.20 -15.22
C ASP A 173 0.08 -18.16 -14.50
N LEU A 174 0.06 -18.16 -13.18
CA LEU A 174 -0.90 -18.92 -12.37
C LEU A 174 -2.35 -18.48 -12.66
N ALA A 175 -2.59 -17.18 -12.80
CA ALA A 175 -3.90 -16.58 -13.04
C ALA A 175 -4.47 -16.88 -14.43
N LYS A 176 -3.65 -17.23 -15.43
CA LYS A 176 -4.03 -17.51 -16.82
C LYS A 176 -4.96 -16.43 -17.41
N PRO A 177 -4.50 -15.19 -17.55
CA PRO A 177 -5.32 -14.11 -18.08
C PRO A 177 -5.68 -14.35 -19.55
N LYS A 178 -6.92 -13.99 -19.93
CA LYS A 178 -7.38 -13.99 -21.30
C LYS A 178 -6.62 -12.96 -22.14
N SER A 179 -6.57 -13.13 -23.43
CA SER A 179 -5.89 -12.20 -24.36
C SER A 179 -6.51 -10.79 -24.38
N THR A 180 -7.72 -10.62 -23.85
CA THR A 180 -8.41 -9.33 -23.70
C THR A 180 -7.92 -8.53 -22.50
N ALA A 181 -7.30 -9.18 -21.50
CA ALA A 181 -6.71 -8.51 -20.35
C ALA A 181 -5.54 -7.61 -20.78
N ARG A 182 -5.64 -6.33 -20.51
CA ARG A 182 -4.63 -5.32 -20.82
C ARG A 182 -3.94 -4.78 -19.59
N TYR A 183 -4.61 -4.86 -18.44
CA TYR A 183 -4.19 -4.30 -17.17
C TYR A 183 -4.41 -5.30 -16.05
N LEU A 184 -3.54 -5.21 -15.05
CA LEU A 184 -3.70 -5.83 -13.74
C LEU A 184 -4.05 -4.73 -12.74
N LYS A 185 -5.25 -4.81 -12.16
CA LYS A 185 -5.71 -3.95 -11.07
C LYS A 185 -5.53 -4.70 -9.74
N MET A 186 -5.01 -4.03 -8.74
CA MET A 186 -4.79 -4.57 -7.40
C MET A 186 -5.53 -3.73 -6.37
N GLN A 187 -6.08 -4.38 -5.35
CA GLN A 187 -6.76 -3.70 -4.25
C GLN A 187 -6.27 -4.22 -2.89
N THR A 188 -6.11 -3.27 -1.97
CA THR A 188 -5.83 -3.59 -0.56
C THR A 188 -7.08 -4.04 0.18
N PHE A 189 -6.90 -4.55 1.39
CA PHE A 189 -8.00 -4.88 2.30
C PHE A 189 -8.85 -3.64 2.66
N MET A 190 -10.07 -3.90 3.13
CA MET A 190 -10.97 -2.87 3.64
C MET A 190 -11.51 -3.29 5.00
N ASP A 191 -10.93 -2.74 6.07
CA ASP A 191 -11.41 -2.91 7.45
C ASP A 191 -11.16 -1.64 8.27
N PRO A 192 -12.10 -0.70 8.27
CA PRO A 192 -11.97 0.53 9.05
C PRO A 192 -12.04 0.33 10.57
N SER A 193 -12.30 -0.87 11.07
CA SER A 193 -12.28 -1.15 12.51
C SER A 193 -10.85 -1.17 13.05
N ILE A 194 -9.90 -1.70 12.27
CA ILE A 194 -8.47 -1.77 12.60
C ILE A 194 -7.65 -0.67 11.90
N ALA A 195 -7.98 -0.35 10.66
CA ALA A 195 -7.28 0.63 9.82
C ALA A 195 -7.99 1.99 9.87
N SER A 196 -7.63 2.82 10.84
CA SER A 196 -8.32 4.08 11.16
C SER A 196 -8.31 5.11 10.02
N GLY A 197 -7.34 5.06 9.11
CA GLY A 197 -7.28 5.91 7.92
C GLY A 197 -8.41 5.63 6.95
N GLN A 198 -8.91 4.39 6.89
CA GLN A 198 -10.03 3.99 6.04
C GLN A 198 -11.39 4.56 6.50
N LYS A 199 -11.45 5.20 7.68
CA LYS A 199 -12.63 5.97 8.14
C LYS A 199 -12.75 7.33 7.46
N GLN A 200 -11.72 7.77 6.75
CA GLN A 200 -11.69 9.08 6.09
C GLN A 200 -12.44 9.01 4.76
N VAL A 201 -13.68 9.49 4.76
CA VAL A 201 -14.63 9.37 3.65
C VAL A 201 -14.27 10.15 2.38
N TRP A 202 -13.29 11.05 2.44
CA TRP A 202 -12.78 11.79 1.27
C TRP A 202 -11.72 11.03 0.47
N TYR A 203 -11.27 9.87 0.95
CA TYR A 203 -10.41 8.97 0.20
C TYR A 203 -11.24 7.88 -0.50
N PRO A 204 -10.91 7.52 -1.75
CA PRO A 204 -11.61 6.50 -2.52
C PRO A 204 -11.19 5.07 -2.12
N TRP A 205 -11.45 4.69 -0.87
CA TRP A 205 -11.13 3.34 -0.38
C TRP A 205 -11.89 2.22 -1.11
N PRO A 206 -11.34 1.02 -1.25
CA PRO A 206 -10.00 0.59 -0.83
C PRO A 206 -8.90 1.16 -1.73
N TYR A 207 -7.67 1.24 -1.21
CA TYR A 207 -6.52 1.65 -2.00
C TYR A 207 -6.41 0.76 -3.24
N THR A 208 -6.35 1.39 -4.41
CA THR A 208 -6.35 0.70 -5.70
C THR A 208 -5.13 1.14 -6.50
N GLU A 209 -4.46 0.16 -7.11
CA GLU A 209 -3.37 0.40 -8.05
C GLU A 209 -3.50 -0.46 -9.29
N GLY A 210 -2.80 -0.06 -10.35
CA GLY A 210 -2.78 -0.79 -11.60
C GLY A 210 -1.43 -0.76 -12.31
N LEU A 211 -1.20 -1.83 -13.06
CA LEU A 211 -0.10 -1.98 -14.01
C LEU A 211 -0.65 -2.39 -15.37
N THR A 212 0.04 -2.08 -16.44
CA THR A 212 -0.19 -2.76 -17.72
C THR A 212 0.27 -4.20 -17.63
N MET A 213 -0.26 -5.09 -18.48
CA MET A 213 0.20 -6.48 -18.52
C MET A 213 1.69 -6.58 -18.89
N ALA A 214 2.21 -5.66 -19.70
CA ALA A 214 3.64 -5.59 -20.02
C ALA A 214 4.48 -5.25 -18.79
N GLU A 215 4.04 -4.30 -17.96
CA GLU A 215 4.69 -3.97 -16.68
C GLU A 215 4.58 -5.10 -15.67
N ALA A 216 3.41 -5.75 -15.56
CA ALA A 216 3.20 -6.87 -14.64
C ALA A 216 4.06 -8.10 -14.99
N ARG A 217 4.42 -8.26 -16.26
CA ARG A 217 5.30 -9.34 -16.74
C ARG A 217 6.78 -8.94 -16.83
N ASN A 218 7.11 -7.68 -16.52
CA ASN A 218 8.49 -7.25 -16.52
C ASN A 218 9.27 -7.95 -15.41
N GLU A 219 10.52 -8.30 -15.68
CA GLU A 219 11.39 -9.01 -14.74
C GLU A 219 11.55 -8.33 -13.38
N LEU A 220 11.43 -6.99 -13.31
CA LEU A 220 11.56 -6.22 -12.07
C LEU A 220 10.27 -6.17 -11.24
N ALA A 221 9.10 -6.48 -11.82
CA ALA A 221 7.85 -6.48 -11.06
C ALA A 221 7.84 -7.66 -10.08
N PHE A 222 7.72 -7.37 -8.78
CA PHE A 222 7.95 -8.33 -7.73
C PHE A 222 6.86 -8.29 -6.66
N MET A 223 6.42 -9.45 -6.22
CA MET A 223 5.53 -9.62 -5.08
C MET A 223 6.36 -9.95 -3.85
N ALA A 224 6.46 -9.01 -2.92
CA ALA A 224 7.19 -9.20 -1.68
C ALA A 224 6.27 -9.81 -0.60
N THR A 225 6.76 -10.87 0.04
CA THR A 225 6.15 -11.57 1.18
C THR A 225 7.07 -11.56 2.39
N GLY A 226 8.27 -11.01 2.24
CA GLY A 226 9.27 -10.85 3.28
C GLY A 226 10.20 -9.68 3.03
N VAL A 227 10.97 -9.33 4.06
CA VAL A 227 11.95 -8.24 4.05
C VAL A 227 13.03 -8.51 5.10
N TYR A 228 14.29 -8.19 4.81
CA TYR A 228 15.44 -8.44 5.71
C TYR A 228 15.55 -9.91 6.18
N GLY A 229 15.23 -10.88 5.29
CA GLY A 229 15.29 -12.29 5.61
C GLY A 229 14.23 -12.81 6.59
N LYS A 230 13.12 -12.09 6.75
CA LYS A 230 12.00 -12.40 7.65
C LYS A 230 10.65 -12.24 6.92
N PRO A 231 9.55 -12.81 7.42
CA PRO A 231 8.22 -12.48 6.95
C PRO A 231 7.97 -10.96 6.94
N LEU A 232 7.14 -10.51 6.02
CA LEU A 232 6.81 -9.09 5.87
C LEU A 232 6.09 -8.59 7.13
N GLY A 233 6.65 -7.55 7.76
CA GLY A 233 5.97 -6.88 8.88
C GLY A 233 4.79 -6.03 8.39
N GLU A 234 3.82 -5.79 9.29
CA GLU A 234 2.55 -5.12 9.00
C GLU A 234 2.76 -3.73 8.38
N GLN A 235 3.69 -2.94 8.90
CA GLN A 235 4.02 -1.61 8.41
C GLN A 235 4.60 -1.62 6.99
N PHE A 236 5.21 -2.71 6.57
CA PHE A 236 5.68 -2.91 5.21
C PHE A 236 4.57 -3.35 4.25
N GLY A 237 3.41 -3.76 4.76
CA GLY A 237 2.25 -4.19 3.99
C GLY A 237 2.09 -5.71 3.93
N ALA A 238 2.25 -6.38 5.08
CA ALA A 238 2.01 -7.81 5.22
C ALA A 238 0.59 -8.20 4.76
N PRO A 239 0.37 -9.46 4.35
CA PRO A 239 1.39 -10.49 4.13
C PRO A 239 2.01 -10.44 2.74
N ILE A 240 1.48 -9.61 1.83
CA ILE A 240 1.93 -9.50 0.43
C ILE A 240 1.77 -8.07 -0.08
N ARG A 241 2.82 -7.58 -0.75
CA ARG A 241 2.82 -6.28 -1.38
C ARG A 241 3.51 -6.29 -2.73
N LEU A 242 3.21 -5.29 -3.57
CA LEU A 242 3.93 -5.03 -4.80
C LEU A 242 5.26 -4.29 -4.53
N ALA A 243 6.30 -4.62 -5.30
CA ALA A 243 7.52 -3.84 -5.45
C ALA A 243 7.81 -3.63 -6.94
N VAL A 244 7.72 -2.38 -7.39
CA VAL A 244 8.03 -1.93 -8.76
C VAL A 244 9.07 -0.82 -8.68
N PRO A 245 10.37 -1.16 -8.64
CA PRO A 245 11.43 -0.26 -8.21
C PRO A 245 11.66 0.94 -9.12
N TRP A 246 11.24 0.91 -10.39
CA TRP A 246 11.38 2.00 -11.35
C TRP A 246 10.27 3.07 -11.27
N LYS A 247 9.23 2.80 -10.46
CA LYS A 247 8.09 3.69 -10.22
C LYS A 247 8.17 4.35 -8.86
N TYR A 248 7.49 5.47 -8.69
CA TYR A 248 7.33 6.08 -7.37
C TYR A 248 6.65 5.11 -6.40
N GLY A 249 7.08 5.15 -5.15
CA GLY A 249 6.71 4.17 -4.12
C GLY A 249 5.21 3.98 -3.87
N PHE A 250 4.37 4.97 -4.18
CA PHE A 250 2.92 4.85 -4.03
C PHE A 250 2.29 3.80 -4.98
N LYS A 251 2.97 3.47 -6.10
CA LYS A 251 2.57 2.39 -7.00
C LYS A 251 2.73 1.01 -6.39
N SER A 252 3.55 0.88 -5.38
CA SER A 252 3.85 -0.38 -4.69
C SER A 252 2.82 -0.63 -3.59
N ILE A 253 1.60 -0.96 -3.99
CA ILE A 253 0.43 -1.22 -3.12
C ILE A 253 0.73 -2.31 -2.09
N LYS A 254 0.18 -2.16 -0.87
CA LYS A 254 0.38 -2.98 0.32
C LYS A 254 -0.82 -3.84 0.64
N SER A 255 -0.60 -4.96 1.35
CA SER A 255 -1.64 -5.81 1.94
C SER A 255 -2.76 -6.14 0.95
N ILE A 256 -2.36 -6.71 -0.19
CA ILE A 256 -3.22 -6.96 -1.33
C ILE A 256 -4.16 -8.12 -1.02
N VAL A 257 -5.46 -7.96 -1.32
CA VAL A 257 -6.49 -9.00 -1.21
C VAL A 257 -7.07 -9.40 -2.57
N ARG A 258 -6.88 -8.56 -3.62
CA ARG A 258 -7.48 -8.84 -4.93
C ARG A 258 -6.56 -8.45 -6.06
N PHE A 259 -6.46 -9.35 -7.04
CA PHE A 259 -5.87 -9.14 -8.34
C PHE A 259 -6.97 -9.30 -9.40
N GLU A 260 -7.33 -8.22 -10.09
CA GLU A 260 -8.34 -8.19 -11.13
C GLU A 260 -7.69 -7.94 -12.50
N PHE A 261 -7.80 -8.90 -13.39
CA PHE A 261 -7.34 -8.76 -14.78
C PHE A 261 -8.43 -8.10 -15.62
N THR A 262 -8.10 -7.02 -16.33
CA THR A 262 -9.12 -6.21 -17.00
C THR A 262 -8.64 -5.62 -18.32
N GLY A 263 -9.56 -5.45 -19.28
CA GLY A 263 -9.30 -4.73 -20.53
C GLY A 263 -9.32 -3.22 -20.39
N ARG A 264 -9.82 -2.67 -19.28
CA ARG A 264 -9.93 -1.23 -19.03
C ARG A 264 -8.82 -0.75 -18.11
N LYS A 265 -8.23 0.42 -18.44
CA LYS A 265 -7.24 1.07 -17.59
C LYS A 265 -7.89 1.42 -16.25
N PRO A 266 -7.39 0.88 -15.11
CA PRO A 266 -7.89 1.27 -13.80
C PRO A 266 -7.45 2.70 -13.47
N VAL A 267 -8.28 3.39 -12.67
CA VAL A 267 -7.88 4.64 -12.02
C VAL A 267 -7.22 4.28 -10.70
N SER A 268 -6.01 4.80 -10.46
CA SER A 268 -5.30 4.55 -9.22
C SER A 268 -5.76 5.48 -8.11
N PHE A 269 -5.51 5.09 -6.85
CA PHE A 269 -5.94 5.82 -5.67
C PHE A 269 -5.54 7.31 -5.69
N TRP A 270 -4.26 7.59 -5.97
CA TRP A 270 -3.77 8.97 -6.02
C TRP A 270 -4.18 9.72 -7.29
N GLU A 271 -4.32 9.03 -8.43
CA GLU A 271 -4.86 9.62 -9.66
C GLU A 271 -6.30 10.11 -9.46
N GLU A 272 -7.11 9.39 -8.68
CA GLU A 272 -8.48 9.80 -8.36
C GLU A 272 -8.53 11.01 -7.41
N ILE A 273 -7.66 11.06 -6.41
CA ILE A 273 -7.60 12.15 -5.43
C ILE A 273 -7.08 13.46 -6.02
N ALA A 274 -6.00 13.38 -6.82
CA ALA A 274 -5.29 14.55 -7.32
C ALA A 274 -4.70 14.30 -8.73
N PRO A 275 -5.54 14.23 -9.78
CA PRO A 275 -5.13 13.87 -11.14
C PRO A 275 -4.16 14.87 -11.79
N SER A 276 -4.07 16.09 -11.26
CA SER A 276 -3.07 17.08 -11.67
C SER A 276 -1.66 16.80 -11.13
N GLU A 277 -1.55 16.01 -10.06
CA GLU A 277 -0.28 15.72 -9.37
C GLU A 277 0.17 14.27 -9.60
N TYR A 278 -0.76 13.33 -9.73
CA TYR A 278 -0.51 11.89 -9.82
C TYR A 278 -1.20 11.29 -11.05
N GLY A 279 -0.59 10.27 -11.63
CA GLY A 279 -1.13 9.55 -12.77
C GLY A 279 -0.88 8.05 -12.70
N PHE A 280 -1.40 7.35 -13.69
CA PHE A 280 -1.33 5.89 -13.77
C PHE A 280 0.11 5.35 -13.85
N TRP A 281 0.99 5.99 -14.62
CA TRP A 281 2.32 5.46 -14.91
C TRP A 281 3.30 5.66 -13.77
N ALA A 282 3.42 6.89 -13.28
CA ALA A 282 4.22 7.28 -12.10
C ALA A 282 5.66 6.75 -12.12
N ASN A 283 6.30 6.74 -13.28
CA ASN A 283 7.70 6.36 -13.38
C ASN A 283 8.60 7.46 -12.80
N VAL A 284 9.70 7.06 -12.18
CA VAL A 284 10.64 8.02 -11.59
C VAL A 284 11.39 8.78 -12.68
N ASN A 285 11.32 10.12 -12.65
CA ASN A 285 12.08 10.98 -13.53
C ASN A 285 12.56 12.24 -12.77
N PRO A 286 13.89 12.48 -12.67
CA PRO A 286 14.43 13.67 -12.01
C PRO A 286 14.10 14.98 -12.70
N GLU A 287 13.84 14.97 -14.01
CA GLU A 287 13.57 16.17 -14.82
C GLU A 287 12.11 16.61 -14.80
N VAL A 288 11.20 15.74 -14.33
CA VAL A 288 9.77 16.04 -14.22
C VAL A 288 9.42 16.33 -12.76
N PRO A 289 9.31 17.61 -12.36
CA PRO A 289 9.02 17.96 -10.98
C PRO A 289 7.59 17.59 -10.59
N HIS A 290 7.38 17.26 -9.32
CA HIS A 290 6.05 17.29 -8.73
C HIS A 290 5.57 18.77 -8.68
N PRO A 291 4.26 19.07 -8.82
CA PRO A 291 3.78 20.45 -8.79
C PRO A 291 4.19 21.25 -7.54
N ARG A 292 4.50 20.59 -6.44
CA ARG A 292 4.83 21.20 -5.15
C ARG A 292 6.31 21.14 -4.75
N TRP A 293 7.12 20.26 -5.39
CA TRP A 293 8.56 20.08 -5.08
C TRP A 293 9.35 19.50 -6.25
N SER A 294 10.68 19.62 -6.15
CA SER A 294 11.61 19.06 -7.13
C SER A 294 11.78 17.55 -6.96
N GLN A 295 11.94 16.83 -8.08
CA GLN A 295 12.30 15.41 -8.11
C GLN A 295 13.79 15.17 -8.45
N ALA A 296 14.57 16.25 -8.65
CA ALA A 296 15.95 16.14 -9.11
C ALA A 296 16.89 15.44 -8.12
N THR A 297 16.57 15.50 -6.83
CA THR A 297 17.37 14.87 -5.77
C THR A 297 16.49 14.13 -4.78
N GLU A 298 17.08 13.18 -4.06
CA GLU A 298 16.42 12.38 -3.04
C GLU A 298 17.26 12.29 -1.76
N GLU A 299 16.59 12.26 -0.62
CA GLU A 299 17.21 11.96 0.66
C GLU A 299 17.34 10.45 0.82
N VAL A 300 18.54 9.96 1.09
CA VAL A 300 18.76 8.55 1.44
C VAL A 300 18.52 8.40 2.93
N LEU A 301 17.41 7.75 3.28
CA LEU A 301 16.98 7.63 4.68
C LEU A 301 18.04 6.98 5.57
N GLY A 302 18.14 7.48 6.81
CA GLY A 302 19.11 7.03 7.80
C GLY A 302 20.53 7.58 7.62
N THR A 303 20.83 8.25 6.49
CA THR A 303 22.18 8.75 6.21
C THR A 303 22.32 10.27 6.30
N GLY A 304 21.22 11.01 6.28
CA GLY A 304 21.20 12.48 6.18
C GLY A 304 21.73 13.03 4.84
N ARG A 305 22.04 12.18 3.85
CA ARG A 305 22.61 12.56 2.57
C ARG A 305 21.51 12.74 1.51
N ARG A 306 21.67 13.74 0.68
CA ARG A 306 20.91 13.88 -0.57
C ARG A 306 21.79 13.51 -1.76
N VAL A 307 21.21 12.77 -2.70
CA VAL A 307 21.87 12.33 -3.93
C VAL A 307 21.00 12.68 -5.14
N PRO A 308 21.57 12.77 -6.35
CA PRO A 308 20.79 12.89 -7.58
C PRO A 308 19.83 11.71 -7.73
N THR A 309 18.58 11.99 -8.12
CA THR A 309 17.62 10.96 -8.52
C THR A 309 17.98 10.46 -9.92
N LEU A 310 17.83 9.16 -10.15
CA LEU A 310 18.08 8.54 -11.44
C LEU A 310 16.78 8.32 -12.22
N LEU A 311 16.85 8.45 -13.54
CA LEU A 311 15.71 8.11 -14.40
C LEU A 311 15.30 6.65 -14.18
N TYR A 312 13.99 6.37 -14.10
CA TYR A 312 13.44 5.07 -13.70
C TYR A 312 14.09 4.50 -12.42
N ASN A 313 14.52 5.40 -11.51
CA ASN A 313 15.23 5.02 -10.27
C ASN A 313 16.52 4.20 -10.53
N GLY A 314 17.11 4.36 -11.72
CA GLY A 314 18.32 3.63 -12.15
C GLY A 314 18.06 2.25 -12.76
N TYR A 315 16.84 1.97 -13.19
CA TYR A 315 16.44 0.72 -13.86
C TYR A 315 16.07 0.92 -15.34
N GLU A 316 16.61 1.96 -15.96
CA GLU A 316 16.28 2.35 -17.34
C GLU A 316 16.51 1.21 -18.34
N GLU A 317 17.61 0.48 -18.24
CA GLU A 317 17.96 -0.63 -19.14
C GLU A 317 16.86 -1.72 -19.18
N GLN A 318 16.24 -2.01 -18.05
CA GLN A 318 15.24 -3.06 -17.91
C GLN A 318 13.82 -2.62 -18.30
N VAL A 319 13.52 -1.31 -18.27
CA VAL A 319 12.12 -0.85 -18.37
C VAL A 319 11.86 0.19 -19.47
N ALA A 320 12.85 0.90 -19.99
CA ALA A 320 12.61 1.95 -20.97
C ALA A 320 11.89 1.45 -22.25
N SER A 321 12.15 0.21 -22.63
CA SER A 321 11.50 -0.42 -23.79
C SER A 321 9.99 -0.59 -23.64
N LEU A 322 9.47 -0.67 -22.40
CA LEU A 322 8.03 -0.77 -22.12
C LEU A 322 7.24 0.47 -22.56
N TYR A 323 7.92 1.61 -22.65
CA TYR A 323 7.28 2.91 -22.87
C TYR A 323 7.50 3.46 -24.29
N LYS A 324 8.14 2.70 -25.19
CA LYS A 324 8.29 3.08 -26.60
C LYS A 324 6.93 3.20 -27.27
N GLY A 325 6.70 4.34 -27.94
CA GLY A 325 5.42 4.66 -28.59
C GLY A 325 4.35 5.22 -27.64
N LEU A 326 4.70 5.47 -26.35
CA LEU A 326 3.81 6.08 -25.36
C LEU A 326 4.25 7.51 -24.96
N GLU A 327 5.16 8.14 -25.72
CA GLU A 327 5.76 9.44 -25.42
C GLU A 327 4.74 10.57 -25.32
N GLY A 328 3.55 10.40 -25.94
CA GLY A 328 2.42 11.33 -25.81
C GLY A 328 1.62 11.21 -24.52
N GLN A 329 1.94 10.23 -23.65
CA GLN A 329 1.27 10.02 -22.38
C GLN A 329 2.06 10.64 -21.23
N ASN A 330 1.37 10.89 -20.11
CA ASN A 330 2.01 11.41 -18.89
C ASN A 330 2.71 10.28 -18.13
N LEU A 331 3.90 9.87 -18.58
CA LEU A 331 4.61 8.69 -18.06
C LEU A 331 5.23 8.87 -16.67
N PHE A 332 5.35 10.10 -16.18
CA PHE A 332 6.19 10.45 -15.02
C PHE A 332 5.40 11.10 -13.87
N ARG A 333 4.09 10.91 -13.86
CA ARG A 333 3.20 11.34 -12.78
C ARG A 333 2.30 10.22 -12.33
#